data_887d1a3d12c074f962e8e2b4c21c22ae
#
_entry.id   887d1a3d12c074f962e8e2b4c21c22ae
#
_cell.length_a   1.000
_cell.length_b   1.000
_cell.length_c   1.000
_cell.angle_alpha   90.00
_cell.angle_beta   90.00
_cell.angle_gamma   90.00
#
_symmetry.space_group_name_H-M   'P 1'
#
loop_
_entity.id
_entity.type
_entity.pdbx_description
1 polymer ?
#
loop_
_entity_poly.entity_id
_entity_poly.type
_entity_poly.pdbx_seq_one_letter_code
_entity_poly.pdbx_strand_id
1 'polypeptide(L)'
;MTAEPCDVLVIGGGPAGSTAATLLARAGRDVVLLEQKAHPRFHIGESLLPRNLPLLDRLGILDEVAAIGVVKPGAEFVDDATGREALFPFRRTRESDWSHAYQVRRDDFDAALFMHARRTGARAIERMRVVDLGFAAEDGRARVEAVGEGGRSHRFAPRFVLDASGRETFIAGRLRTKQADKRNSTAAVFAHFRTVAPRGEERGGYISIHLAEDGWFWIIPLPDGITSVGFVGNQAAFKERQANTTDFFSRRVQSSPTVRARMVGAERVTGVHGAGNYSYRARASWGEGWMLIGDAFGFVDPVFSSGVLLAMTAGELGAGVAGTWLADARAGRAAARRAERRVRAAMDAFSWLTVRINDPVLRGMFLAPRNTLGMRDGVTTLLAGHLDRGWRIRLPMAAMKGTFHALSFARRLGLARHSLPSRLADT
;
A
#
# COMPACT_ATOMS: atom_id res chain seq x y z
N MET A 1 25.43 7.04 29.52
CA MET A 1 25.42 5.77 28.72
C MET A 1 26.10 6.04 27.39
N THR A 2 27.08 5.22 27.02
CA THR A 2 27.71 5.26 25.71
C THR A 2 26.69 4.84 24.63
N ALA A 3 26.71 5.52 23.46
CA ALA A 3 25.84 5.16 22.37
C ALA A 3 26.29 3.84 21.73
N GLU A 4 25.36 2.93 21.49
CA GLU A 4 25.62 1.60 20.91
C GLU A 4 25.85 1.73 19.39
N PRO A 5 27.04 1.35 18.87
CA PRO A 5 27.32 1.43 17.44
C PRO A 5 26.59 0.33 16.67
N CYS A 6 26.16 0.62 15.44
CA CYS A 6 25.67 -0.34 14.46
C CYS A 6 25.91 0.17 13.03
N ASP A 7 25.76 -0.69 12.04
CA ASP A 7 25.87 -0.28 10.63
C ASP A 7 24.62 0.47 10.20
N VAL A 8 23.44 -0.14 10.40
CA VAL A 8 22.15 0.44 9.99
C VAL A 8 21.14 0.37 11.14
N LEU A 9 20.47 1.50 11.39
CA LEU A 9 19.30 1.53 12.26
C LEU A 9 18.05 1.75 11.40
N VAL A 10 17.05 0.89 11.60
CA VAL A 10 15.76 0.95 10.92
C VAL A 10 14.69 1.36 11.92
N ILE A 11 13.96 2.43 11.64
CA ILE A 11 12.87 2.95 12.48
C ILE A 11 11.54 2.42 11.95
N GLY A 12 10.88 1.52 12.68
CA GLY A 12 9.59 0.93 12.36
C GLY A 12 9.67 -0.49 11.80
N GLY A 13 8.99 -1.43 12.46
CA GLY A 13 8.96 -2.87 12.18
C GLY A 13 7.81 -3.31 11.26
N GLY A 14 7.26 -2.40 10.44
CA GLY A 14 6.27 -2.74 9.42
C GLY A 14 6.92 -3.38 8.16
N PRO A 15 6.14 -3.60 7.08
CA PRO A 15 6.62 -4.31 5.89
C PRO A 15 7.88 -3.71 5.25
N ALA A 16 8.02 -2.37 5.21
CA ALA A 16 9.21 -1.73 4.65
C ALA A 16 10.45 -1.98 5.51
N GLY A 17 10.34 -1.74 6.82
CA GLY A 17 11.47 -1.87 7.74
C GLY A 17 11.91 -3.31 7.91
N SER A 18 10.98 -4.24 8.10
CA SER A 18 11.29 -5.67 8.23
C SER A 18 11.92 -6.24 6.95
N THR A 19 11.44 -5.82 5.75
CA THR A 19 12.08 -6.18 4.47
C THR A 19 13.52 -5.68 4.40
N ALA A 20 13.74 -4.40 4.72
CA ALA A 20 15.07 -3.80 4.69
C ALA A 20 16.03 -4.46 5.69
N ALA A 21 15.56 -4.68 6.92
CA ALA A 21 16.35 -5.30 7.97
C ALA A 21 16.75 -6.74 7.62
N THR A 22 15.83 -7.54 7.07
CA THR A 22 16.13 -8.90 6.60
C THR A 22 17.21 -8.91 5.53
N LEU A 23 17.09 -8.05 4.51
CA LEU A 23 18.05 -8.01 3.40
C LEU A 23 19.43 -7.54 3.85
N LEU A 24 19.51 -6.58 4.74
CA LEU A 24 20.76 -6.07 5.30
C LEU A 24 21.43 -7.10 6.22
N ALA A 25 20.66 -7.77 7.09
CA ALA A 25 21.19 -8.83 7.95
C ALA A 25 21.76 -10.00 7.12
N ARG A 26 21.06 -10.42 6.05
CA ARG A 26 21.57 -11.41 5.09
C ARG A 26 22.85 -10.99 4.38
N ALA A 27 23.03 -9.69 4.18
CA ALA A 27 24.27 -9.14 3.64
C ALA A 27 25.38 -8.97 4.69
N GLY A 28 25.22 -9.53 5.90
CA GLY A 28 26.21 -9.51 6.98
C GLY A 28 26.36 -8.14 7.66
N ARG A 29 25.36 -7.26 7.58
CA ARG A 29 25.39 -5.95 8.24
C ARG A 29 24.87 -6.05 9.67
N ASP A 30 25.45 -5.28 10.57
CA ASP A 30 24.92 -5.10 11.92
C ASP A 30 23.71 -4.16 11.89
N VAL A 31 22.51 -4.75 12.03
CA VAL A 31 21.23 -4.07 11.86
C VAL A 31 20.44 -4.02 13.16
N VAL A 32 20.03 -2.83 13.56
CA VAL A 32 19.06 -2.60 14.64
C VAL A 32 17.73 -2.20 14.02
N LEU A 33 16.66 -2.95 14.30
CA LEU A 33 15.30 -2.65 13.90
C LEU A 33 14.47 -2.31 15.14
N LEU A 34 13.97 -1.08 15.23
CA LEU A 34 13.20 -0.60 16.38
C LEU A 34 11.71 -0.45 16.00
N GLU A 35 10.84 -1.12 16.75
CA GLU A 35 9.38 -1.00 16.63
C GLU A 35 8.80 -0.49 17.95
N GLN A 36 8.00 0.57 17.88
CA GLN A 36 7.41 1.19 19.06
C GLN A 36 6.32 0.36 19.75
N LYS A 37 5.65 -0.53 19.00
CA LYS A 37 4.60 -1.41 19.53
C LYS A 37 5.10 -2.84 19.59
N ALA A 38 4.37 -3.71 20.30
CA ALA A 38 4.55 -5.14 20.20
C ALA A 38 3.69 -5.71 19.06
N HIS A 39 4.18 -6.74 18.39
CA HIS A 39 3.39 -7.56 17.48
C HIS A 39 2.69 -8.71 18.25
N PRO A 40 1.53 -9.20 17.76
CA PRO A 40 0.77 -8.70 16.63
C PRO A 40 0.11 -7.34 16.94
N ARG A 41 0.06 -6.44 15.96
CA ARG A 41 -0.58 -5.12 16.10
C ARG A 41 -1.48 -4.82 14.91
N PHE A 42 -2.68 -4.35 15.17
CA PHE A 42 -3.63 -4.00 14.14
C PHE A 42 -3.10 -2.92 13.19
N HIS A 43 -3.23 -3.17 11.91
CA HIS A 43 -2.98 -2.22 10.83
C HIS A 43 -3.96 -2.47 9.68
N ILE A 44 -4.24 -1.49 8.83
CA ILE A 44 -5.06 -1.67 7.62
C ILE A 44 -4.16 -1.82 6.39
N GLY A 45 -4.69 -2.46 5.33
CA GLY A 45 -3.98 -2.74 4.08
C GLY A 45 -3.71 -4.23 3.91
N GLU A 46 -4.78 -5.02 3.84
CA GLU A 46 -4.83 -6.48 4.01
C GLU A 46 -4.81 -7.25 2.68
N SER A 47 -4.70 -6.55 1.56
CA SER A 47 -4.73 -7.14 0.23
C SER A 47 -3.39 -6.94 -0.48
N LEU A 48 -2.66 -8.03 -0.73
CA LEU A 48 -1.38 -8.00 -1.44
C LEU A 48 -1.57 -7.99 -2.96
N LEU A 49 -0.47 -7.81 -3.69
CA LEU A 49 -0.41 -7.87 -5.14
C LEU A 49 0.55 -8.97 -5.59
N PRO A 50 0.39 -9.57 -6.79
CA PRO A 50 1.27 -10.62 -7.27
C PRO A 50 2.75 -10.26 -7.20
N ARG A 51 3.12 -9.02 -7.42
CA ARG A 51 4.51 -8.56 -7.37
C ARG A 51 5.13 -8.57 -5.96
N ASN A 52 4.33 -8.74 -4.90
CA ASN A 52 4.87 -9.02 -3.56
C ASN A 52 5.49 -10.43 -3.48
N LEU A 53 4.95 -11.41 -4.21
CA LEU A 53 5.31 -12.81 -4.04
C LEU A 53 6.78 -13.11 -4.36
N PRO A 54 7.35 -12.65 -5.52
CA PRO A 54 8.77 -12.85 -5.78
C PRO A 54 9.70 -12.21 -4.74
N LEU A 55 9.25 -11.14 -4.07
CA LEU A 55 10.03 -10.54 -2.98
C LEU A 55 9.92 -11.37 -1.70
N LEU A 56 8.71 -11.87 -1.38
CA LEU A 56 8.49 -12.78 -0.24
C LEU A 56 9.26 -14.10 -0.41
N ASP A 57 9.29 -14.65 -1.63
CA ASP A 57 10.06 -15.83 -1.97
C ASP A 57 11.56 -15.59 -1.77
N ARG A 58 12.10 -14.51 -2.31
CA ARG A 58 13.49 -14.11 -2.12
C ARG A 58 13.85 -13.83 -0.65
N LEU A 59 12.90 -13.33 0.14
CA LEU A 59 13.04 -13.22 1.59
C LEU A 59 12.92 -14.58 2.30
N GLY A 60 12.51 -15.66 1.63
CA GLY A 60 12.32 -16.99 2.23
C GLY A 60 11.19 -17.06 3.24
N ILE A 61 10.13 -16.27 3.05
CA ILE A 61 8.96 -16.21 3.94
C ILE A 61 7.64 -16.48 3.20
N LEU A 62 7.70 -16.81 1.90
CA LEU A 62 6.50 -16.96 1.09
C LEU A 62 5.57 -18.05 1.62
N ASP A 63 6.10 -19.21 2.02
CA ASP A 63 5.28 -20.33 2.54
C ASP A 63 4.59 -19.95 3.86
N GLU A 64 5.28 -19.21 4.75
CA GLU A 64 4.71 -18.71 6.00
C GLU A 64 3.56 -17.73 5.71
N VAL A 65 3.72 -16.85 4.71
CA VAL A 65 2.67 -15.91 4.28
C VAL A 65 1.52 -16.64 3.60
N ALA A 66 1.79 -17.67 2.81
CA ALA A 66 0.76 -18.50 2.17
C ALA A 66 -0.12 -19.21 3.21
N ALA A 67 0.50 -19.70 4.30
CA ALA A 67 -0.21 -20.41 5.37
C ALA A 67 -1.16 -19.51 6.17
N ILE A 68 -0.88 -18.20 6.27
CA ILE A 68 -1.71 -17.22 6.98
C ILE A 68 -2.59 -16.38 6.05
N GLY A 69 -2.66 -16.70 4.76
CA GLY A 69 -3.34 -15.90 3.76
C GLY A 69 -4.47 -16.62 3.03
N VAL A 70 -5.42 -15.85 2.52
CA VAL A 70 -6.41 -16.33 1.54
C VAL A 70 -5.88 -16.04 0.15
N VAL A 71 -5.92 -17.05 -0.74
CA VAL A 71 -5.51 -16.87 -2.15
C VAL A 71 -6.37 -15.81 -2.81
N LYS A 72 -5.73 -14.80 -3.41
CA LYS A 72 -6.36 -13.70 -4.16
C LYS A 72 -6.09 -13.88 -5.65
N PRO A 73 -7.05 -14.40 -6.43
CA PRO A 73 -6.85 -14.64 -7.86
C PRO A 73 -6.96 -13.38 -8.72
N GLY A 74 -7.48 -12.27 -8.18
CA GLY A 74 -7.68 -11.04 -8.93
C GLY A 74 -8.38 -9.95 -8.15
N ALA A 75 -8.82 -8.91 -8.87
CA ALA A 75 -9.65 -7.84 -8.38
C ALA A 75 -10.94 -7.71 -9.18
N GLU A 76 -12.02 -7.39 -8.50
CA GLU A 76 -13.33 -7.10 -9.07
C GLU A 76 -13.69 -5.64 -8.81
N PHE A 77 -14.25 -4.98 -9.82
CA PHE A 77 -14.82 -3.64 -9.68
C PHE A 77 -16.30 -3.71 -9.98
N VAL A 78 -17.12 -3.15 -9.11
CA VAL A 78 -18.58 -3.12 -9.20
C VAL A 78 -19.01 -1.66 -9.22
N ASP A 79 -19.84 -1.29 -10.18
CA ASP A 79 -20.51 0.01 -10.18
C ASP A 79 -21.75 -0.07 -9.28
N ASP A 80 -21.74 0.70 -8.21
CA ASP A 80 -22.81 0.65 -7.22
C ASP A 80 -24.16 1.13 -7.75
N ALA A 81 -24.18 2.06 -8.71
CA ALA A 81 -25.39 2.60 -9.29
C ALA A 81 -26.07 1.64 -10.30
N THR A 82 -25.27 0.88 -11.05
CA THR A 82 -25.78 0.04 -12.16
C THR A 82 -25.65 -1.45 -11.92
N GLY A 83 -24.89 -1.86 -10.90
CA GLY A 83 -24.53 -3.25 -10.64
C GLY A 83 -23.57 -3.86 -11.67
N ARG A 84 -23.06 -3.07 -12.63
CA ARG A 84 -22.10 -3.59 -13.64
C ARG A 84 -20.79 -3.98 -13.00
N GLU A 85 -20.23 -5.09 -13.48
CA GLU A 85 -19.02 -5.69 -12.92
C GLU A 85 -17.90 -5.77 -13.96
N ALA A 86 -16.66 -5.64 -13.51
CA ALA A 86 -15.47 -5.90 -14.30
C ALA A 86 -14.46 -6.72 -13.48
N LEU A 87 -14.00 -7.83 -14.05
CA LEU A 87 -13.04 -8.74 -13.43
C LEU A 87 -11.65 -8.55 -14.04
N PHE A 88 -10.65 -8.52 -13.16
CA PHE A 88 -9.23 -8.44 -13.50
C PHE A 88 -8.49 -9.63 -12.89
N PRO A 89 -8.59 -10.85 -13.49
CA PRO A 89 -7.89 -12.02 -12.99
C PRO A 89 -6.38 -11.92 -13.25
N PHE A 90 -5.56 -12.13 -12.23
CA PHE A 90 -4.11 -11.99 -12.33
C PHE A 90 -3.46 -13.03 -13.27
N ARG A 91 -4.07 -14.19 -13.48
CA ARG A 91 -3.62 -15.20 -14.47
C ARG A 91 -3.54 -14.67 -15.91
N ARG A 92 -4.18 -13.53 -16.20
CA ARG A 92 -4.13 -12.87 -17.53
C ARG A 92 -3.00 -11.85 -17.65
N THR A 93 -2.18 -11.67 -16.63
CA THR A 93 -0.98 -10.84 -16.78
C THR A 93 0.03 -11.57 -17.63
N ARG A 94 0.44 -10.96 -18.74
CA ARG A 94 1.34 -11.59 -19.75
C ARG A 94 2.75 -11.86 -19.25
N GLU A 95 3.10 -11.43 -18.05
CA GLU A 95 4.50 -11.32 -17.63
C GLU A 95 4.76 -11.74 -16.20
N SER A 96 3.83 -12.45 -15.56
CA SER A 96 3.99 -12.88 -14.17
C SER A 96 3.94 -14.42 -14.11
N ASP A 97 5.00 -15.00 -13.58
CA ASP A 97 4.99 -16.40 -13.11
C ASP A 97 4.01 -16.59 -11.94
N TRP A 98 3.52 -15.47 -11.39
CA TRP A 98 2.62 -15.43 -10.25
C TRP A 98 1.21 -15.01 -10.67
N SER A 99 0.32 -16.00 -10.78
CA SER A 99 -1.07 -15.83 -11.20
C SER A 99 -2.02 -15.38 -10.11
N HIS A 100 -1.53 -15.17 -8.89
CA HIS A 100 -2.30 -14.83 -7.69
C HIS A 100 -1.51 -13.93 -6.74
N ALA A 101 -2.15 -13.51 -5.67
CA ALA A 101 -1.59 -12.89 -4.49
C ALA A 101 -2.23 -13.51 -3.24
N TYR A 102 -2.04 -12.87 -2.08
CA TYR A 102 -2.72 -13.26 -0.84
C TYR A 102 -3.45 -12.08 -0.22
N GLN A 103 -4.52 -12.37 0.48
CA GLN A 103 -5.17 -11.47 1.41
C GLN A 103 -4.82 -11.94 2.81
N VAL A 104 -4.29 -11.05 3.62
CA VAL A 104 -3.69 -11.38 4.93
C VAL A 104 -4.20 -10.44 6.01
N ARG A 105 -4.34 -10.94 7.21
CA ARG A 105 -4.45 -10.07 8.37
C ARG A 105 -3.11 -9.39 8.60
N ARG A 106 -3.13 -8.06 8.71
CA ARG A 106 -1.89 -7.28 8.81
C ARG A 106 -1.16 -7.46 10.14
N ASP A 107 -1.88 -7.79 11.19
CA ASP A 107 -1.27 -8.15 12.47
C ASP A 107 -0.40 -9.40 12.36
N ASP A 108 -0.90 -10.46 11.70
CA ASP A 108 -0.15 -11.69 11.48
C ASP A 108 0.98 -11.50 10.45
N PHE A 109 0.70 -10.82 9.33
CA PHE A 109 1.67 -10.58 8.27
C PHE A 109 2.85 -9.71 8.73
N ASP A 110 2.56 -8.61 9.44
CA ASP A 110 3.62 -7.72 9.95
C ASP A 110 4.45 -8.44 11.03
N ALA A 111 3.81 -9.25 11.91
CA ALA A 111 4.50 -10.06 12.89
C ALA A 111 5.42 -11.11 12.24
N ALA A 112 4.94 -11.83 11.22
CA ALA A 112 5.73 -12.81 10.47
C ALA A 112 6.99 -12.17 9.86
N LEU A 113 6.85 -11.02 9.19
CA LEU A 113 7.98 -10.28 8.62
C LEU A 113 8.97 -9.80 9.67
N PHE A 114 8.49 -9.26 10.79
CA PHE A 114 9.34 -8.76 11.88
C PHE A 114 10.12 -9.90 12.54
N MET A 115 9.44 -11.00 12.86
CA MET A 115 10.08 -12.18 13.44
C MET A 115 11.05 -12.85 12.47
N HIS A 116 10.74 -12.80 11.16
CA HIS A 116 11.67 -13.28 10.13
C HIS A 116 12.94 -12.43 10.08
N ALA A 117 12.85 -11.11 10.16
CA ALA A 117 14.02 -10.24 10.25
C ALA A 117 14.88 -10.58 11.46
N ARG A 118 14.27 -10.86 12.63
CA ARG A 118 14.95 -11.30 13.84
C ARG A 118 15.65 -12.65 13.64
N ARG A 119 14.96 -13.65 13.08
CA ARG A 119 15.55 -14.98 12.78
C ARG A 119 16.70 -14.90 11.78
N THR A 120 16.71 -13.91 10.93
CA THR A 120 17.75 -13.68 9.92
C THR A 120 18.99 -12.96 10.48
N GLY A 121 18.97 -12.53 11.74
CA GLY A 121 20.11 -11.92 12.43
C GLY A 121 20.00 -10.40 12.68
N ALA A 122 18.89 -9.75 12.31
CA ALA A 122 18.67 -8.38 12.73
C ALA A 122 18.33 -8.31 14.23
N ARG A 123 18.90 -7.32 14.92
CA ARG A 123 18.53 -7.01 16.32
C ARG A 123 17.19 -6.26 16.33
N ALA A 124 16.10 -7.01 16.19
CA ALA A 124 14.74 -6.49 16.12
C ALA A 124 14.15 -6.35 17.53
N ILE A 125 13.84 -5.12 17.95
CA ILE A 125 13.43 -4.75 19.30
C ILE A 125 12.05 -4.10 19.23
N GLU A 126 11.11 -4.68 19.96
CA GLU A 126 9.75 -4.15 20.13
C GLU A 126 9.65 -3.23 21.34
N ARG A 127 8.57 -2.44 21.41
CA ARG A 127 8.31 -1.46 22.48
C ARG A 127 9.46 -0.47 22.66
N MET A 128 10.11 -0.13 21.54
CA MET A 128 11.24 0.78 21.50
C MET A 128 10.92 1.93 20.53
N ARG A 129 10.57 3.08 21.07
CA ARG A 129 10.17 4.26 20.31
C ARG A 129 11.35 5.21 20.12
N VAL A 130 11.71 5.48 18.87
CA VAL A 130 12.68 6.54 18.55
C VAL A 130 12.06 7.91 18.85
N VAL A 131 12.75 8.71 19.64
CA VAL A 131 12.27 10.03 20.11
C VAL A 131 13.13 11.16 19.58
N ASP A 132 14.42 10.93 19.33
CA ASP A 132 15.34 11.92 18.80
C ASP A 132 16.32 11.34 17.78
N LEU A 133 16.74 12.20 16.83
CA LEU A 133 17.72 11.88 15.79
C LEU A 133 18.57 13.11 15.48
N GLY A 134 19.86 13.04 15.77
CA GLY A 134 20.90 13.94 15.26
C GLY A 134 21.55 13.31 14.03
N PHE A 135 21.59 14.05 12.93
CA PHE A 135 22.30 13.62 11.73
C PHE A 135 23.81 13.74 11.93
N ALA A 136 24.55 13.00 11.11
CA ALA A 136 25.97 12.69 11.24
C ALA A 136 26.82 13.75 11.96
N ALA A 137 27.40 13.33 13.06
CA ALA A 137 28.46 14.06 13.74
C ALA A 137 29.79 13.91 12.95
N GLU A 138 30.87 14.52 13.45
CA GLU A 138 32.23 14.48 12.84
C GLU A 138 32.75 13.06 12.59
N ASP A 139 32.26 12.06 13.37
CA ASP A 139 32.59 10.62 13.21
C ASP A 139 31.79 9.89 12.12
N GLY A 140 30.94 10.60 11.36
CA GLY A 140 30.13 10.07 10.29
C GLY A 140 28.96 9.19 10.75
N ARG A 141 28.63 9.19 12.06
CA ARG A 141 27.54 8.42 12.64
C ARG A 141 26.39 9.33 13.08
N ALA A 142 25.17 8.90 12.83
CA ALA A 142 24.01 9.55 13.42
C ALA A 142 23.92 9.26 14.93
N ARG A 143 23.18 10.08 15.65
CA ARG A 143 22.85 9.88 17.06
C ARG A 143 21.35 9.67 17.18
N VAL A 144 20.95 8.47 17.57
CA VAL A 144 19.54 8.10 17.73
C VAL A 144 19.27 7.85 19.20
N GLU A 145 18.24 8.52 19.72
CA GLU A 145 17.71 8.24 21.06
C GLU A 145 16.35 7.54 20.94
N ALA A 146 16.20 6.46 21.69
CA ALA A 146 14.96 5.71 21.76
C ALA A 146 14.56 5.46 23.22
N VAL A 147 13.26 5.39 23.45
CA VAL A 147 12.70 5.11 24.77
C VAL A 147 12.02 3.74 24.72
N GLY A 148 12.48 2.87 25.60
CA GLY A 148 11.94 1.54 25.78
C GLY A 148 10.85 1.48 26.86
N GLU A 149 10.45 0.25 27.15
CA GLU A 149 9.48 -0.03 28.21
C GLU A 149 9.94 0.53 29.56
N GLY A 150 9.02 1.11 30.31
CA GLY A 150 9.32 1.76 31.60
C GLY A 150 10.04 3.11 31.48
N GLY A 151 10.10 3.73 30.28
CA GLY A 151 10.71 5.05 30.05
C GLY A 151 12.24 5.03 29.99
N ARG A 152 12.87 3.86 29.90
CA ARG A 152 14.34 3.73 29.84
C ARG A 152 14.86 4.27 28.50
N SER A 153 15.81 5.21 28.56
CA SER A 153 16.47 5.74 27.37
C SER A 153 17.57 4.80 26.88
N HIS A 154 17.64 4.64 25.56
CA HIS A 154 18.66 3.92 24.81
C HIS A 154 19.26 4.81 23.75
N ARG A 155 20.56 4.74 23.53
CA ARG A 155 21.27 5.54 22.54
C ARG A 155 21.99 4.65 21.55
N PHE A 156 21.83 4.96 20.26
CA PHE A 156 22.45 4.24 19.16
C PHE A 156 23.27 5.19 18.29
N ALA A 157 24.35 4.66 17.70
CA ALA A 157 25.24 5.40 16.81
C ALA A 157 25.35 4.68 15.45
N PRO A 158 24.30 4.66 14.61
CA PRO A 158 24.32 4.04 13.29
C PRO A 158 25.15 4.83 12.28
N ARG A 159 25.73 4.14 11.28
CA ARG A 159 26.34 4.75 10.10
C ARG A 159 25.30 5.15 9.06
N PHE A 160 24.13 4.51 9.06
CA PHE A 160 23.01 4.83 8.18
C PHE A 160 21.67 4.62 8.89
N VAL A 161 20.69 5.48 8.62
CA VAL A 161 19.34 5.38 9.18
C VAL A 161 18.31 5.16 8.07
N LEU A 162 17.49 4.12 8.19
CA LEU A 162 16.31 3.92 7.37
C LEU A 162 15.06 4.29 8.17
N ASP A 163 14.33 5.32 7.75
CA ASP A 163 13.06 5.69 8.35
C ASP A 163 11.93 4.93 7.65
N ALA A 164 11.42 3.90 8.32
CA ALA A 164 10.25 3.11 7.97
C ALA A 164 9.10 3.33 8.97
N SER A 165 9.05 4.48 9.64
CA SER A 165 8.06 4.83 10.67
C SER A 165 6.62 4.92 10.15
N GLY A 166 6.41 4.64 8.87
CA GLY A 166 5.10 4.63 8.26
C GLY A 166 4.47 6.03 8.26
N ARG A 167 3.19 6.11 8.57
CA ARG A 167 2.43 7.37 8.53
C ARG A 167 2.83 8.40 9.60
N GLU A 168 3.61 8.00 10.60
CA GLU A 168 4.21 8.93 11.57
C GLU A 168 5.24 9.84 10.92
N THR A 169 5.91 9.36 9.83
CA THR A 169 6.84 10.17 9.03
C THR A 169 7.89 10.86 9.89
N PHE A 170 8.61 10.10 10.74
CA PHE A 170 9.47 10.61 11.79
C PHE A 170 10.50 11.64 11.28
N ILE A 171 11.34 11.27 10.32
CA ILE A 171 12.35 12.21 9.76
C ILE A 171 11.68 13.31 8.93
N ALA A 172 10.69 12.97 8.08
CA ALA A 172 10.02 13.97 7.24
C ALA A 172 9.26 15.01 8.07
N GLY A 173 8.67 14.60 9.19
CA GLY A 173 8.03 15.49 10.16
C GLY A 173 9.05 16.43 10.82
N ARG A 174 10.17 15.88 11.29
CA ARG A 174 11.26 16.64 11.92
C ARG A 174 11.88 17.67 10.98
N LEU A 175 12.09 17.29 9.72
CA LEU A 175 12.61 18.19 8.67
C LEU A 175 11.54 19.10 8.05
N ARG A 176 10.27 18.97 8.45
CA ARG A 176 9.12 19.72 7.90
C ARG A 176 9.01 19.59 6.37
N THR A 177 9.33 18.41 5.83
CA THR A 177 9.31 18.16 4.39
C THR A 177 8.06 17.44 3.91
N LYS A 178 7.18 16.99 4.82
CA LYS A 178 5.91 16.32 4.50
C LYS A 178 4.94 17.29 3.82
N GLN A 179 4.39 16.89 2.68
CA GLN A 179 3.42 17.66 1.90
C GLN A 179 2.17 16.81 1.63
N ALA A 180 1.00 17.32 2.03
CA ALA A 180 -0.27 16.69 1.69
C ALA A 180 -0.59 16.86 0.20
N ASP A 181 -1.11 15.81 -0.45
CA ASP A 181 -1.69 15.94 -1.79
C ASP A 181 -3.15 16.39 -1.67
N LYS A 182 -3.37 17.70 -1.84
CA LYS A 182 -4.69 18.33 -1.73
C LYS A 182 -5.69 17.83 -2.78
N ARG A 183 -5.23 17.20 -3.87
CA ARG A 183 -6.09 16.66 -4.94
C ARG A 183 -6.76 15.34 -4.55
N ASN A 184 -6.24 14.65 -3.54
CA ASN A 184 -6.73 13.37 -3.07
C ASN A 184 -6.82 13.34 -1.54
N SER A 185 -7.68 14.21 -0.99
CA SER A 185 -7.96 14.25 0.44
C SER A 185 -9.14 13.34 0.75
N THR A 186 -8.83 12.09 1.09
CA THR A 186 -9.79 11.05 1.40
C THR A 186 -9.63 10.56 2.84
N ALA A 187 -10.69 9.98 3.38
CA ALA A 187 -10.67 9.27 4.65
C ALA A 187 -11.36 7.92 4.50
N ALA A 188 -11.10 6.99 5.42
CA ALA A 188 -11.79 5.71 5.47
C ALA A 188 -12.44 5.46 6.82
N VAL A 189 -13.50 4.65 6.78
CA VAL A 189 -14.07 3.96 7.94
C VAL A 189 -14.23 2.49 7.59
N PHE A 190 -13.92 1.59 8.52
CA PHE A 190 -13.89 0.16 8.25
C PHE A 190 -14.02 -0.68 9.50
N ALA A 191 -14.45 -1.93 9.32
CA ALA A 191 -14.52 -2.94 10.36
C ALA A 191 -14.39 -4.35 9.76
N HIS A 192 -14.17 -5.35 10.60
CA HIS A 192 -14.21 -6.75 10.23
C HIS A 192 -15.58 -7.37 10.55
N PHE A 193 -15.99 -8.29 9.69
CA PHE A 193 -17.29 -8.97 9.77
C PHE A 193 -17.13 -10.47 9.54
N ARG A 194 -18.09 -11.23 10.07
CA ARG A 194 -18.36 -12.61 9.68
C ARG A 194 -19.62 -12.66 8.82
N THR A 195 -19.86 -13.78 8.18
CA THR A 195 -21.10 -14.06 7.42
C THR A 195 -21.40 -13.06 6.31
N VAL A 196 -20.36 -12.41 5.74
CA VAL A 196 -20.54 -11.60 4.54
C VAL A 196 -20.78 -12.53 3.36
N ALA A 197 -21.85 -12.28 2.59
CA ALA A 197 -22.24 -13.13 1.46
C ALA A 197 -21.10 -13.33 0.46
N PRO A 198 -20.69 -14.57 0.14
CA PRO A 198 -19.62 -14.83 -0.81
C PRO A 198 -20.04 -14.49 -2.25
N ARG A 199 -19.05 -14.37 -3.15
CA ARG A 199 -19.28 -14.13 -4.59
C ARG A 199 -19.33 -15.42 -5.43
N GLY A 200 -19.66 -16.53 -4.80
CA GLY A 200 -19.59 -17.87 -5.41
C GLY A 200 -18.17 -18.43 -5.40
N GLU A 201 -18.02 -19.72 -5.68
CA GLU A 201 -16.74 -20.42 -5.55
C GLU A 201 -15.64 -19.87 -6.45
N GLU A 202 -15.97 -19.52 -7.71
CA GLU A 202 -14.99 -18.98 -8.67
C GLU A 202 -14.40 -17.62 -8.29
N ARG A 203 -15.08 -16.88 -7.41
CA ARG A 203 -14.69 -15.52 -6.99
C ARG A 203 -14.38 -15.41 -5.51
N GLY A 204 -14.34 -16.51 -4.79
CA GLY A 204 -14.25 -16.53 -3.33
C GLY A 204 -13.07 -15.73 -2.74
N GLY A 205 -11.94 -15.70 -3.42
CA GLY A 205 -10.74 -14.98 -2.98
C GLY A 205 -10.54 -13.59 -3.59
N TYR A 206 -11.42 -13.12 -4.49
CA TYR A 206 -11.28 -11.79 -5.08
C TYR A 206 -11.50 -10.68 -4.06
N ILE A 207 -10.70 -9.61 -4.13
CA ILE A 207 -11.09 -8.34 -3.54
C ILE A 207 -12.19 -7.73 -4.41
N SER A 208 -13.29 -7.28 -3.80
CA SER A 208 -14.34 -6.52 -4.48
C SER A 208 -14.24 -5.04 -4.13
N ILE A 209 -14.15 -4.19 -5.15
CA ILE A 209 -14.15 -2.72 -5.04
C ILE A 209 -15.48 -2.23 -5.59
N HIS A 210 -16.33 -1.66 -4.73
CA HIS A 210 -17.62 -1.11 -5.12
C HIS A 210 -17.49 0.41 -5.27
N LEU A 211 -17.73 0.90 -6.48
CA LEU A 211 -17.58 2.31 -6.84
C LEU A 211 -18.90 3.06 -6.56
N ALA A 212 -18.97 3.78 -5.44
CA ALA A 212 -20.07 4.65 -5.05
C ALA A 212 -19.93 6.05 -5.67
N GLU A 213 -20.92 6.93 -5.51
CA GLU A 213 -20.92 8.28 -6.09
C GLU A 213 -19.81 9.17 -5.51
N ASP A 214 -19.65 9.15 -4.20
CA ASP A 214 -18.75 10.03 -3.44
C ASP A 214 -17.55 9.31 -2.82
N GLY A 215 -17.29 8.05 -3.26
CA GLY A 215 -16.21 7.22 -2.75
C GLY A 215 -16.23 5.81 -3.32
N TRP A 216 -15.72 4.88 -2.55
CA TRP A 216 -15.68 3.47 -2.91
C TRP A 216 -15.61 2.59 -1.66
N PHE A 217 -16.09 1.35 -1.77
CA PHE A 217 -15.95 0.34 -0.73
C PHE A 217 -14.96 -0.73 -1.13
N TRP A 218 -14.33 -1.34 -0.14
CA TRP A 218 -13.68 -2.64 -0.31
C TRP A 218 -14.42 -3.71 0.45
N ILE A 219 -14.39 -4.93 -0.09
CA ILE A 219 -14.79 -6.16 0.58
C ILE A 219 -13.66 -7.16 0.35
N ILE A 220 -12.92 -7.52 1.40
CA ILE A 220 -11.71 -8.34 1.35
C ILE A 220 -11.94 -9.58 2.20
N PRO A 221 -12.09 -10.77 1.60
CA PRO A 221 -12.11 -12.02 2.38
C PRO A 221 -10.75 -12.28 3.02
N LEU A 222 -10.77 -12.59 4.31
CA LEU A 222 -9.62 -12.87 5.15
C LEU A 222 -9.72 -14.30 5.71
N PRO A 223 -8.65 -14.85 6.34
CA PRO A 223 -8.72 -16.13 7.03
C PRO A 223 -9.83 -16.21 8.07
N ASP A 224 -10.18 -17.42 8.49
CA ASP A 224 -11.15 -17.73 9.55
C ASP A 224 -12.59 -17.20 9.29
N GLY A 225 -12.98 -17.09 8.02
CA GLY A 225 -14.30 -16.60 7.64
C GLY A 225 -14.53 -15.11 7.93
N ILE A 226 -13.45 -14.39 8.21
CA ILE A 226 -13.48 -12.93 8.42
C ILE A 226 -13.50 -12.22 7.06
N THR A 227 -14.17 -11.11 7.00
CA THR A 227 -14.18 -10.20 5.84
C THR A 227 -13.94 -8.77 6.31
N SER A 228 -12.94 -8.12 5.73
CA SER A 228 -12.71 -6.70 5.95
C SER A 228 -13.62 -5.89 5.02
N VAL A 229 -14.40 -4.98 5.56
CA VAL A 229 -15.28 -4.09 4.81
C VAL A 229 -15.00 -2.65 5.21
N GLY A 230 -14.81 -1.79 4.24
CA GLY A 230 -14.57 -0.38 4.52
C GLY A 230 -15.03 0.54 3.40
N PHE A 231 -15.28 1.79 3.75
CA PHE A 231 -15.64 2.88 2.87
C PHE A 231 -14.53 3.93 2.86
N VAL A 232 -14.12 4.34 1.67
CA VAL A 232 -13.23 5.49 1.44
C VAL A 232 -14.01 6.56 0.71
N GLY A 233 -14.04 7.75 1.27
CA GLY A 233 -14.73 8.88 0.67
C GLY A 233 -13.90 10.15 0.68
N ASN A 234 -14.32 11.13 -0.11
CA ASN A 234 -13.74 12.46 -0.12
C ASN A 234 -14.19 13.29 1.12
N GLN A 235 -13.67 14.49 1.26
CA GLN A 235 -14.04 15.36 2.40
C GLN A 235 -15.53 15.69 2.45
N ALA A 236 -16.22 15.78 1.30
CA ALA A 236 -17.66 16.06 1.26
C ALA A 236 -18.45 14.91 1.87
N ALA A 237 -18.11 13.65 1.50
CA ALA A 237 -18.71 12.46 2.08
C ALA A 237 -18.60 12.41 3.61
N PHE A 238 -17.50 12.91 4.17
CA PHE A 238 -17.25 12.92 5.61
C PHE A 238 -17.78 14.17 6.34
N LYS A 239 -18.16 15.24 5.63
CA LYS A 239 -18.83 16.39 6.27
C LYS A 239 -20.20 16.02 6.88
N GLU A 240 -20.86 15.03 6.32
CA GLU A 240 -22.10 14.47 6.85
C GLU A 240 -21.91 13.56 8.09
N ARG A 241 -20.66 13.37 8.51
CA ARG A 241 -20.33 12.59 9.69
C ARG A 241 -20.79 13.32 10.94
N GLN A 242 -21.95 12.93 11.45
CA GLN A 242 -22.34 13.22 12.82
C GLN A 242 -21.44 12.46 13.80
N ALA A 243 -21.44 12.78 15.08
CA ALA A 243 -20.44 12.40 16.10
C ALA A 243 -20.06 10.90 16.17
N ASN A 244 -20.86 9.97 15.63
CA ASN A 244 -20.64 8.52 15.76
C ASN A 244 -20.12 7.89 14.46
N THR A 245 -18.88 7.36 14.50
CA THR A 245 -18.23 6.68 13.36
C THR A 245 -18.96 5.40 12.96
N THR A 246 -19.55 4.67 13.91
CA THR A 246 -20.30 3.44 13.65
C THR A 246 -21.58 3.71 12.86
N ASP A 247 -22.34 4.71 13.26
CA ASP A 247 -23.58 5.09 12.57
C ASP A 247 -23.28 5.63 11.17
N PHE A 248 -22.23 6.41 11.03
CA PHE A 248 -21.77 6.86 9.72
C PHE A 248 -21.46 5.68 8.80
N PHE A 249 -20.65 4.71 9.26
CA PHE A 249 -20.33 3.52 8.49
C PHE A 249 -21.59 2.72 8.11
N SER A 250 -22.49 2.51 9.05
CA SER A 250 -23.76 1.79 8.81
C SER A 250 -24.61 2.48 7.77
N ARG A 251 -24.77 3.81 7.84
CA ARG A 251 -25.50 4.58 6.81
C ARG A 251 -24.86 4.44 5.44
N ARG A 252 -23.54 4.49 5.34
CA ARG A 252 -22.81 4.30 4.08
C ARG A 252 -23.05 2.91 3.48
N VAL A 253 -23.03 1.86 4.28
CA VAL A 253 -23.36 0.49 3.84
C VAL A 253 -24.81 0.44 3.35
N GLN A 254 -25.77 1.03 4.08
CA GLN A 254 -27.19 1.03 3.69
C GLN A 254 -27.45 1.84 2.41
N SER A 255 -26.70 2.91 2.16
CA SER A 255 -26.86 3.72 0.94
C SER A 255 -26.29 3.06 -0.31
N SER A 256 -25.48 2.01 -0.19
CA SER A 256 -24.89 1.28 -1.31
C SER A 256 -25.68 0.00 -1.60
N PRO A 257 -26.46 -0.07 -2.69
CA PRO A 257 -27.25 -1.25 -2.99
C PRO A 257 -26.44 -2.54 -3.11
N THR A 258 -25.27 -2.47 -3.78
CA THR A 258 -24.43 -3.64 -4.04
C THR A 258 -23.69 -4.11 -2.78
N VAL A 259 -23.24 -3.20 -1.91
CA VAL A 259 -22.62 -3.54 -0.63
C VAL A 259 -23.65 -4.03 0.37
N ARG A 260 -24.80 -3.33 0.47
CA ARG A 260 -25.90 -3.73 1.35
C ARG A 260 -26.36 -5.16 1.08
N ALA A 261 -26.50 -5.54 -0.19
CA ALA A 261 -26.86 -6.92 -0.58
C ALA A 261 -25.85 -7.96 -0.06
N ARG A 262 -24.55 -7.63 -0.03
CA ARG A 262 -23.49 -8.48 0.50
C ARG A 262 -23.49 -8.57 2.02
N MET A 263 -23.97 -7.52 2.69
CA MET A 263 -23.93 -7.39 4.15
C MET A 263 -25.17 -7.93 4.86
N VAL A 264 -26.13 -8.52 4.13
CA VAL A 264 -27.31 -9.17 4.75
C VAL A 264 -26.86 -10.32 5.63
N GLY A 265 -27.20 -10.28 6.92
CA GLY A 265 -26.79 -11.27 7.92
C GLY A 265 -25.34 -11.17 8.37
N ALA A 266 -24.58 -10.17 7.92
CA ALA A 266 -23.20 -9.98 8.34
C ALA A 266 -23.12 -9.51 9.80
N GLU A 267 -22.26 -10.16 10.57
CA GLU A 267 -21.99 -9.87 11.97
C GLU A 267 -20.69 -9.12 12.13
N ARG A 268 -20.70 -7.96 12.76
CA ARG A 268 -19.48 -7.19 13.01
C ARG A 268 -18.69 -7.77 14.18
N VAL A 269 -17.40 -8.05 13.94
CA VAL A 269 -16.52 -8.67 14.94
C VAL A 269 -15.47 -7.71 15.53
N THR A 270 -15.31 -6.50 14.94
CA THR A 270 -14.43 -5.45 15.50
C THR A 270 -15.18 -4.13 15.65
N GLY A 271 -14.64 -3.21 16.43
CA GLY A 271 -15.09 -1.81 16.41
C GLY A 271 -14.93 -1.19 15.01
N VAL A 272 -15.66 -0.11 14.73
CA VAL A 272 -15.47 0.67 13.51
C VAL A 272 -14.28 1.60 13.72
N HIS A 273 -13.28 1.45 12.86
CA HIS A 273 -12.06 2.25 12.85
C HIS A 273 -12.14 3.36 11.81
N GLY A 274 -11.50 4.48 12.09
CA GLY A 274 -11.36 5.59 11.16
C GLY A 274 -9.90 5.88 10.84
N ALA A 275 -9.62 6.23 9.59
CA ALA A 275 -8.31 6.69 9.17
C ALA A 275 -8.46 7.83 8.15
N GLY A 276 -7.69 8.90 8.31
CA GLY A 276 -7.80 10.10 7.47
C GLY A 276 -6.48 10.54 6.85
N ASN A 277 -6.54 11.52 5.95
CA ASN A 277 -5.40 12.15 5.27
C ASN A 277 -4.49 11.15 4.55
N TYR A 278 -5.06 10.45 3.56
CA TYR A 278 -4.38 9.31 2.94
C TYR A 278 -3.28 9.68 1.97
N SER A 279 -3.27 10.84 1.34
CA SER A 279 -2.27 11.12 0.31
C SER A 279 -1.32 12.23 0.73
N TYR A 280 -0.04 11.90 0.81
CA TYR A 280 1.04 12.85 1.07
C TYR A 280 2.36 12.31 0.51
N ARG A 281 3.34 13.20 0.39
CA ARG A 281 4.71 12.87 0.01
C ARG A 281 5.71 13.81 0.68
N ALA A 282 6.87 13.30 1.09
CA ALA A 282 7.99 14.14 1.51
C ALA A 282 8.70 14.74 0.29
N ARG A 283 9.20 15.98 0.41
CA ARG A 283 10.01 16.63 -0.64
C ARG A 283 11.29 15.87 -0.92
N ALA A 284 12.01 15.51 0.13
CA ALA A 284 13.22 14.71 0.07
C ALA A 284 12.94 13.31 0.61
N SER A 285 13.44 12.28 -0.06
CA SER A 285 13.36 10.90 0.41
C SER A 285 14.66 10.42 1.04
N TRP A 286 15.74 11.18 0.95
CA TRP A 286 17.06 10.82 1.48
C TRP A 286 17.91 12.07 1.74
N GLY A 287 18.98 11.88 2.51
CA GLY A 287 20.05 12.82 2.78
C GLY A 287 21.31 12.11 3.24
N GLU A 288 22.26 12.85 3.81
CA GLU A 288 23.52 12.30 4.29
C GLU A 288 23.28 11.32 5.44
N GLY A 289 23.56 10.04 5.18
CA GLY A 289 23.41 8.97 6.18
C GLY A 289 21.98 8.54 6.49
N TRP A 290 20.96 8.93 5.70
CA TRP A 290 19.58 8.50 5.94
C TRP A 290 18.72 8.40 4.67
N MET A 291 17.67 7.59 4.73
CA MET A 291 16.65 7.47 3.69
C MET A 291 15.28 7.14 4.29
N LEU A 292 14.22 7.71 3.70
CA LEU A 292 12.82 7.39 3.99
C LEU A 292 12.37 6.22 3.10
N ILE A 293 11.71 5.24 3.68
CA ILE A 293 11.18 4.08 2.96
C ILE A 293 9.70 3.84 3.31
N GLY A 294 8.95 3.30 2.35
CA GLY A 294 7.52 3.05 2.52
C GLY A 294 6.73 4.34 2.79
N ASP A 295 5.73 4.24 3.66
CA ASP A 295 4.83 5.35 3.97
C ASP A 295 5.56 6.51 4.68
N ALA A 296 6.75 6.31 5.25
CA ALA A 296 7.55 7.41 5.79
C ALA A 296 7.96 8.40 4.70
N PHE A 297 8.14 7.94 3.45
CA PHE A 297 8.36 8.81 2.30
C PHE A 297 7.05 9.35 1.72
N GLY A 298 6.02 8.52 1.58
CA GLY A 298 4.74 8.98 1.05
C GLY A 298 3.72 7.86 0.92
N PHE A 299 2.47 8.25 0.94
CA PHE A 299 1.33 7.37 0.87
C PHE A 299 0.36 7.76 -0.24
N VAL A 300 -0.16 6.77 -0.96
CA VAL A 300 -1.18 6.90 -1.99
C VAL A 300 -2.45 6.19 -1.52
N ASP A 301 -3.61 6.75 -1.82
CA ASP A 301 -4.92 6.14 -1.53
C ASP A 301 -4.97 4.66 -1.97
N PRO A 302 -5.47 3.74 -1.13
CA PRO A 302 -5.27 2.30 -1.27
C PRO A 302 -6.20 1.58 -2.26
N VAL A 303 -6.97 2.27 -3.10
CA VAL A 303 -7.96 1.65 -4.01
C VAL A 303 -7.40 0.49 -4.86
N PHE A 304 -6.10 0.52 -5.16
CA PHE A 304 -5.42 -0.53 -5.94
C PHE A 304 -4.54 -1.46 -5.10
N SER A 305 -4.71 -1.50 -3.78
CA SER A 305 -3.94 -2.38 -2.87
C SER A 305 -2.41 -2.23 -2.96
N SER A 306 -1.91 -1.08 -3.38
CA SER A 306 -0.48 -0.86 -3.70
C SER A 306 0.42 -0.58 -2.49
N GLY A 307 -0.15 -0.28 -1.32
CA GLY A 307 0.60 0.23 -0.16
C GLY A 307 1.70 -0.73 0.31
N VAL A 308 1.37 -2.00 0.55
CA VAL A 308 2.35 -3.01 1.02
C VAL A 308 3.42 -3.27 -0.05
N LEU A 309 3.04 -3.33 -1.33
CA LEU A 309 4.00 -3.49 -2.42
C LEU A 309 5.00 -2.33 -2.47
N LEU A 310 4.52 -1.09 -2.43
CA LEU A 310 5.37 0.09 -2.42
C LEU A 310 6.28 0.12 -1.20
N ALA A 311 5.75 -0.27 -0.02
CA ALA A 311 6.51 -0.32 1.22
C ALA A 311 7.65 -1.36 1.14
N MET A 312 7.36 -2.60 0.74
CA MET A 312 8.37 -3.66 0.62
C MET A 312 9.40 -3.36 -0.47
N THR A 313 8.95 -2.83 -1.64
CA THR A 313 9.86 -2.40 -2.71
C THR A 313 10.79 -1.26 -2.26
N ALA A 314 10.25 -0.29 -1.50
CA ALA A 314 11.08 0.78 -0.93
C ALA A 314 12.05 0.23 0.13
N GLY A 315 11.65 -0.78 0.91
CA GLY A 315 12.52 -1.49 1.84
C GLY A 315 13.70 -2.18 1.13
N GLU A 316 13.43 -2.89 0.03
CA GLU A 316 14.45 -3.51 -0.81
C GLU A 316 15.43 -2.46 -1.37
N LEU A 317 14.91 -1.38 -1.95
CA LEU A 317 15.73 -0.31 -2.49
C LEU A 317 16.54 0.40 -1.40
N GLY A 318 15.95 0.63 -0.24
CA GLY A 318 16.61 1.24 0.92
C GLY A 318 17.75 0.37 1.45
N ALA A 319 17.57 -0.94 1.52
CA ALA A 319 18.64 -1.88 1.89
C ALA A 319 19.81 -1.81 0.90
N GLY A 320 19.53 -1.78 -0.41
CA GLY A 320 20.55 -1.62 -1.43
C GLY A 320 21.30 -0.28 -1.34
N VAL A 321 20.57 0.81 -1.04
CA VAL A 321 21.17 2.14 -0.83
C VAL A 321 22.05 2.14 0.41
N ALA A 322 21.57 1.64 1.54
CA ALA A 322 22.34 1.58 2.78
C ALA A 322 23.60 0.73 2.62
N GLY A 323 23.48 -0.46 2.02
CA GLY A 323 24.65 -1.32 1.75
C GLY A 323 25.69 -0.66 0.87
N THR A 324 25.28 0.07 -0.18
CA THR A 324 26.19 0.82 -1.06
C THR A 324 26.82 2.00 -0.33
N TRP A 325 26.03 2.73 0.47
CA TRP A 325 26.51 3.87 1.28
C TRP A 325 27.59 3.47 2.27
N LEU A 326 27.41 2.34 2.94
CA LEU A 326 28.38 1.82 3.92
C LEU A 326 29.74 1.48 3.29
N ALA A 327 29.76 1.10 2.01
CA ALA A 327 30.99 0.84 1.26
C ALA A 327 31.59 2.12 0.68
N ASP A 328 30.76 2.98 0.07
CA ASP A 328 31.16 4.25 -0.55
C ASP A 328 29.97 5.23 -0.52
N ALA A 329 30.10 6.30 0.25
CA ALA A 329 29.05 7.31 0.40
C ALA A 329 28.75 8.03 -0.93
N ARG A 330 29.72 8.22 -1.83
CA ARG A 330 29.50 8.84 -3.15
C ARG A 330 28.64 7.93 -4.04
N ALA A 331 28.94 6.64 -4.09
CA ALA A 331 28.13 5.64 -4.79
C ALA A 331 26.73 5.52 -4.14
N GLY A 332 26.66 5.61 -2.81
CA GLY A 332 25.42 5.62 -2.02
C GLY A 332 24.49 6.76 -2.42
N ARG A 333 25.00 8.00 -2.58
CA ARG A 333 24.18 9.14 -3.08
C ARG A 333 23.62 8.88 -4.48
N ALA A 334 24.41 8.30 -5.36
CA ALA A 334 23.93 7.94 -6.71
C ALA A 334 22.86 6.84 -6.67
N ALA A 335 23.02 5.85 -5.79
CA ALA A 335 22.03 4.80 -5.55
C ALA A 335 20.73 5.39 -4.97
N ALA A 336 20.79 6.29 -3.98
CA ALA A 336 19.65 6.96 -3.37
C ALA A 336 18.83 7.76 -4.40
N ARG A 337 19.51 8.54 -5.28
CA ARG A 337 18.84 9.27 -6.37
C ARG A 337 18.11 8.33 -7.34
N ARG A 338 18.69 7.15 -7.66
CA ARG A 338 18.03 6.15 -8.52
C ARG A 338 16.83 5.54 -7.83
N ALA A 339 16.96 5.17 -6.55
CA ALA A 339 15.90 4.61 -5.73
C ALA A 339 14.72 5.60 -5.60
N GLU A 340 15.01 6.86 -5.28
CA GLU A 340 13.99 7.91 -5.20
C GLU A 340 13.20 8.05 -6.51
N ARG A 341 13.88 8.15 -7.65
CA ARG A 341 13.20 8.24 -8.97
C ARG A 341 12.30 7.04 -9.21
N ARG A 342 12.74 5.83 -8.84
CA ARG A 342 11.98 4.60 -9.03
C ARG A 342 10.72 4.58 -8.17
N VAL A 343 10.85 4.91 -6.87
CA VAL A 343 9.71 4.97 -5.95
C VAL A 343 8.73 6.07 -6.36
N ARG A 344 9.21 7.27 -6.74
CA ARG A 344 8.34 8.35 -7.23
C ARG A 344 7.56 7.94 -8.47
N ALA A 345 8.22 7.34 -9.46
CA ALA A 345 7.56 6.88 -10.68
C ALA A 345 6.47 5.84 -10.40
N ALA A 346 6.73 4.91 -9.47
CA ALA A 346 5.76 3.92 -9.02
C ALA A 346 4.54 4.58 -8.35
N MET A 347 4.77 5.49 -7.41
CA MET A 347 3.70 6.26 -6.76
C MET A 347 2.88 7.08 -7.77
N ASP A 348 3.53 7.74 -8.74
CA ASP A 348 2.85 8.56 -9.75
C ASP A 348 1.97 7.72 -10.68
N ALA A 349 2.39 6.48 -11.01
CA ALA A 349 1.59 5.55 -11.80
C ALA A 349 0.28 5.18 -11.10
N PHE A 350 0.33 4.81 -9.83
CA PHE A 350 -0.86 4.53 -9.03
C PHE A 350 -1.70 5.79 -8.77
N SER A 351 -1.08 6.90 -8.39
CA SER A 351 -1.79 8.15 -8.10
C SER A 351 -2.60 8.65 -9.30
N TRP A 352 -2.11 8.48 -10.54
CA TRP A 352 -2.82 8.92 -11.73
C TRP A 352 -4.19 8.24 -11.87
N LEU A 353 -4.26 6.94 -11.60
CA LEU A 353 -5.51 6.16 -11.61
C LEU A 353 -6.38 6.51 -10.40
N THR A 354 -5.78 6.52 -9.21
CA THR A 354 -6.49 6.74 -7.95
C THR A 354 -7.26 8.05 -7.93
N VAL A 355 -6.61 9.15 -8.32
CA VAL A 355 -7.25 10.49 -8.36
C VAL A 355 -8.44 10.53 -9.34
N ARG A 356 -8.47 9.62 -10.32
CA ARG A 356 -9.47 9.59 -11.40
C ARG A 356 -10.46 8.44 -11.30
N ILE A 357 -10.39 7.59 -10.30
CA ILE A 357 -11.26 6.40 -10.19
C ILE A 357 -12.74 6.77 -10.14
N ASN A 358 -13.05 7.94 -9.59
CA ASN A 358 -14.42 8.49 -9.56
C ASN A 358 -14.78 9.33 -10.80
N ASP A 359 -13.84 9.55 -11.74
CA ASP A 359 -14.15 10.22 -12.99
C ASP A 359 -15.02 9.30 -13.88
N PRO A 360 -16.20 9.77 -14.34
CA PRO A 360 -17.13 8.93 -15.12
C PRO A 360 -16.51 8.32 -16.39
N VAL A 361 -15.54 8.99 -17.02
CA VAL A 361 -14.85 8.48 -18.22
C VAL A 361 -13.95 7.32 -17.83
N LEU A 362 -13.10 7.48 -16.80
CA LEU A 362 -12.22 6.39 -16.34
C LEU A 362 -13.04 5.22 -15.82
N ARG A 363 -14.11 5.50 -15.05
CA ARG A 363 -15.05 4.48 -14.54
C ARG A 363 -15.66 3.68 -15.67
N GLY A 364 -16.14 4.35 -16.72
CA GLY A 364 -16.65 3.67 -17.92
C GLY A 364 -15.61 2.80 -18.63
N MET A 365 -14.36 3.25 -18.71
CA MET A 365 -13.25 2.46 -19.28
C MET A 365 -12.92 1.23 -18.42
N PHE A 366 -12.99 1.35 -17.10
CA PHE A 366 -12.76 0.24 -16.15
C PHE A 366 -13.87 -0.80 -16.18
N LEU A 367 -15.14 -0.37 -16.19
CA LEU A 367 -16.32 -1.25 -16.15
C LEU A 367 -16.68 -1.89 -17.50
N ALA A 368 -16.11 -1.40 -18.59
CA ALA A 368 -16.22 -2.00 -19.91
C ALA A 368 -14.82 -2.13 -20.55
N PRO A 369 -13.93 -2.95 -19.98
CA PRO A 369 -12.54 -2.99 -20.38
C PRO A 369 -12.41 -3.60 -21.78
N ARG A 370 -12.23 -2.73 -22.79
CA ARG A 370 -11.83 -3.15 -24.13
C ARG A 370 -10.32 -3.34 -24.18
N ASN A 371 -9.85 -4.41 -24.81
CA ASN A 371 -8.42 -4.69 -24.92
C ASN A 371 -7.78 -4.01 -26.15
N THR A 372 -8.37 -2.92 -26.63
CA THR A 372 -7.82 -2.13 -27.73
C THR A 372 -6.42 -1.64 -27.33
N LEU A 373 -5.42 -1.87 -28.18
CA LEU A 373 -4.01 -1.55 -27.91
C LEU A 373 -3.45 -2.14 -26.60
N GLY A 374 -4.02 -3.23 -26.12
CA GLY A 374 -3.57 -3.89 -24.87
C GLY A 374 -3.90 -3.11 -23.59
N MET A 375 -4.83 -2.15 -23.63
CA MET A 375 -5.16 -1.32 -22.47
C MET A 375 -5.63 -2.13 -21.27
N ARG A 376 -6.48 -3.14 -21.47
CA ARG A 376 -6.93 -4.04 -20.40
C ARG A 376 -5.77 -4.79 -19.78
N ASP A 377 -4.88 -5.35 -20.61
CA ASP A 377 -3.71 -6.08 -20.15
C ASP A 377 -2.75 -5.14 -19.40
N GLY A 378 -2.60 -3.89 -19.87
CA GLY A 378 -1.81 -2.87 -19.18
C GLY A 378 -2.36 -2.52 -17.79
N VAL A 379 -3.69 -2.36 -17.68
CA VAL A 379 -4.36 -2.13 -16.38
C VAL A 379 -4.19 -3.36 -15.49
N THR A 380 -4.43 -4.57 -16.00
CA THR A 380 -4.26 -5.81 -15.21
C THR A 380 -2.82 -5.96 -14.73
N THR A 381 -1.84 -5.63 -15.57
CA THR A 381 -0.41 -5.67 -15.23
C THR A 381 -0.06 -4.63 -14.13
N LEU A 382 -0.65 -3.43 -14.20
CA LEU A 382 -0.51 -2.44 -13.14
C LEU A 382 -1.17 -2.91 -11.83
N LEU A 383 -2.39 -3.46 -11.92
CA LEU A 383 -3.11 -4.03 -10.76
C LEU A 383 -2.38 -5.24 -10.16
N ALA A 384 -1.55 -5.94 -10.92
CA ALA A 384 -0.65 -6.96 -10.42
C ALA A 384 0.64 -6.41 -9.78
N GLY A 385 0.87 -5.08 -9.86
CA GLY A 385 1.99 -4.39 -9.25
C GLY A 385 3.25 -4.29 -10.11
N HIS A 386 3.19 -4.64 -11.39
CA HIS A 386 4.33 -4.56 -12.29
C HIS A 386 4.52 -3.12 -12.80
N LEU A 387 5.48 -2.40 -12.24
CA LEU A 387 5.78 -0.99 -12.56
C LEU A 387 7.04 -0.80 -13.40
N ASP A 388 7.91 -1.82 -13.44
CA ASP A 388 9.31 -1.70 -13.90
C ASP A 388 9.55 -2.13 -15.35
N ARG A 389 8.55 -2.60 -16.09
CA ARG A 389 8.76 -3.31 -17.34
C ARG A 389 8.62 -2.45 -18.59
N GLY A 390 9.55 -1.49 -18.78
CA GLY A 390 9.88 -0.89 -20.06
C GLY A 390 8.70 -0.39 -20.91
N TRP A 391 8.84 -0.45 -22.23
CA TRP A 391 7.87 0.00 -23.22
C TRP A 391 6.56 -0.83 -23.23
N ARG A 392 6.61 -2.11 -22.83
CA ARG A 392 5.46 -3.03 -22.80
C ARG A 392 4.35 -2.62 -21.81
N ILE A 393 4.69 -1.87 -20.77
CA ILE A 393 3.71 -1.28 -19.84
C ILE A 393 3.47 0.18 -20.17
N ARG A 394 4.53 0.91 -20.53
CA ARG A 394 4.42 2.34 -20.84
C ARG A 394 3.49 2.62 -22.01
N LEU A 395 3.51 1.79 -23.08
CA LEU A 395 2.68 1.98 -24.26
C LEU A 395 1.18 1.77 -23.98
N PRO A 396 0.73 0.63 -23.35
CA PRO A 396 -0.67 0.47 -22.96
C PRO A 396 -1.16 1.55 -21.98
N MET A 397 -0.31 1.96 -21.02
CA MET A 397 -0.66 3.04 -20.09
C MET A 397 -0.74 4.40 -20.77
N ALA A 398 0.13 4.68 -21.74
CA ALA A 398 0.05 5.90 -22.54
C ALA A 398 -1.21 5.90 -23.43
N ALA A 399 -1.54 4.76 -24.05
CA ALA A 399 -2.77 4.58 -24.81
C ALA A 399 -4.01 4.81 -23.94
N MET A 400 -4.04 4.23 -22.73
CA MET A 400 -5.14 4.44 -21.78
C MET A 400 -5.27 5.91 -21.37
N LYS A 401 -4.15 6.59 -21.06
CA LYS A 401 -4.14 8.02 -20.73
C LYS A 401 -4.61 8.87 -21.92
N GLY A 402 -4.14 8.58 -23.14
CA GLY A 402 -4.56 9.25 -24.35
C GLY A 402 -6.05 9.09 -24.61
N THR A 403 -6.58 7.87 -24.52
CA THR A 403 -8.01 7.58 -24.66
C THR A 403 -8.83 8.30 -23.60
N PHE A 404 -8.39 8.29 -22.34
CA PHE A 404 -9.05 9.05 -21.27
C PHE A 404 -9.14 10.55 -21.59
N HIS A 405 -8.04 11.16 -22.02
CA HIS A 405 -8.04 12.60 -22.34
C HIS A 405 -8.88 12.91 -23.56
N ALA A 406 -8.84 12.08 -24.61
CA ALA A 406 -9.67 12.25 -25.82
C ALA A 406 -11.17 12.14 -25.48
N LEU A 407 -11.59 11.12 -24.72
CA LEU A 407 -12.99 10.96 -24.31
C LEU A 407 -13.45 12.08 -23.36
N SER A 408 -12.58 12.52 -22.43
CA SER A 408 -12.89 13.63 -21.53
C SER A 408 -13.05 14.95 -22.30
N PHE A 409 -12.25 15.18 -23.34
CA PHE A 409 -12.36 16.33 -24.21
C PHE A 409 -13.65 16.28 -25.05
N ALA A 410 -13.95 15.15 -25.71
CA ALA A 410 -15.18 14.94 -26.48
C ALA A 410 -16.43 15.17 -25.61
N ARG A 411 -16.41 14.71 -24.35
CA ARG A 411 -17.50 14.94 -23.40
C ARG A 411 -17.68 16.44 -23.07
N ARG A 412 -16.60 17.19 -22.88
CA ARG A 412 -16.66 18.65 -22.65
C ARG A 412 -17.25 19.42 -23.82
N LEU A 413 -17.04 18.94 -25.05
CA LEU A 413 -17.63 19.51 -26.24
C LEU A 413 -19.07 19.07 -26.55
N GLY A 414 -19.68 18.24 -25.66
CA GLY A 414 -21.03 17.70 -25.88
C GLY A 414 -21.10 16.66 -27.01
N LEU A 415 -19.97 16.26 -27.60
CA LEU A 415 -19.89 15.30 -28.72
C LEU A 415 -20.09 13.84 -28.27
N ALA A 416 -19.86 13.54 -26.99
CA ALA A 416 -20.11 12.23 -26.38
C ALA A 416 -21.44 12.28 -25.60
N ARG A 417 -22.56 12.05 -26.29
CA ARG A 417 -23.84 11.73 -25.63
C ARG A 417 -23.70 10.38 -24.90
N HIS A 418 -24.44 10.20 -23.81
CA HIS A 418 -24.58 8.97 -23.03
C HIS A 418 -24.98 7.78 -23.92
N SER A 419 -24.02 7.11 -24.54
CA SER A 419 -24.24 5.85 -25.25
C SER A 419 -23.13 4.87 -24.92
N LEU A 420 -23.16 4.37 -23.69
CA LEU A 420 -22.74 2.99 -23.49
C LEU A 420 -23.97 2.14 -23.80
N PRO A 421 -23.96 1.27 -24.81
CA PRO A 421 -25.13 0.50 -25.21
C PRO A 421 -25.57 -0.41 -24.08
N SER A 422 -26.76 -0.17 -23.56
CA SER A 422 -27.58 -1.19 -22.97
C SER A 422 -28.00 -2.13 -24.12
N ARG A 423 -27.47 -3.30 -24.16
CA ARG A 423 -27.82 -4.50 -24.95
C ARG A 423 -26.64 -5.10 -25.67
N LEU A 424 -26.15 -6.16 -25.12
CA LEU A 424 -25.78 -7.42 -25.70
C LEU A 424 -25.79 -8.42 -24.55
N ALA A 425 -27.00 -8.70 -24.05
CA ALA A 425 -27.38 -10.03 -23.62
C ALA A 425 -27.79 -10.77 -24.90
N ASP A 426 -27.48 -12.03 -24.97
CA ASP A 426 -27.79 -13.00 -26.02
C ASP A 426 -26.77 -13.05 -27.19
N THR A 427 -25.74 -13.84 -27.02
CA THR A 427 -25.33 -15.08 -27.71
C THR A 427 -24.07 -15.61 -27.09
#